data_f61ef79d2542c83bdcc1c8a7957fa9a3
#
_entry.id   f61ef79d2542c83bdcc1c8a7957fa9a3
#
_cell.length_a   1.000
_cell.length_b   1.000
_cell.length_c   1.000
_cell.angle_alpha   90.00
_cell.angle_beta   90.00
_cell.angle_gamma   90.00
#
_symmetry.space_group_name_H-M   'P 1'
#
loop_
_entity.id
_entity.type
_entity.pdbx_description
1 polymer ?
#
loop_
_entity_poly.entity_id
_entity_poly.type
_entity_poly.pdbx_seq_one_letter_code
_entity_poly.pdbx_strand_id
1 'polypeptide(L)'
;EGRPVLQGVPADRPHLFAARDRCGDAMDRIRALISPDTLLVRNHLTSVSRLNWSSYKEDSYPGMPLLRVLQATGKLAPFPARWLAPLRPDIEFYDLKADPLGVHDVAADPTNAATIRKQSTALTAWSETSQDQGLRGDPATEPSLAEIQQAKRQDYRRTWTRRLGKPEPTDAERLAWWEQSYGLAQGTLAK
;
A
#
# COMPACT_ATOMS: atom_id res chain seq x y z
N GLU A 1 4.93 -22.84 -0.26
CA GLU A 1 4.94 -23.46 -1.59
C GLU A 1 3.53 -23.52 -2.17
N GLY A 2 3.40 -23.27 -3.49
CA GLY A 2 2.14 -23.36 -4.20
C GLY A 2 1.60 -24.80 -4.21
N ARG A 3 0.26 -24.94 -4.19
CA ARG A 3 -0.38 -26.25 -4.42
C ARG A 3 -1.14 -26.20 -5.75
N PRO A 4 -1.17 -27.29 -6.52
CA PRO A 4 -1.89 -27.31 -7.79
C PRO A 4 -3.40 -27.13 -7.54
N VAL A 5 -4.01 -26.15 -8.23
CA VAL A 5 -5.46 -25.88 -8.14
C VAL A 5 -6.26 -26.61 -9.22
N LEU A 6 -5.60 -27.16 -10.25
CA LEU A 6 -6.25 -27.80 -11.40
C LEU A 6 -6.56 -29.30 -11.21
N GLN A 7 -6.15 -29.90 -10.12
CA GLN A 7 -6.30 -31.36 -9.91
C GLN A 7 -7.43 -31.72 -8.93
N GLY A 8 -8.38 -30.80 -8.67
CA GLY A 8 -9.57 -31.11 -7.88
C GLY A 8 -9.32 -31.53 -6.42
N VAL A 9 -8.11 -31.39 -5.92
CA VAL A 9 -7.81 -31.63 -4.51
C VAL A 9 -8.25 -30.38 -3.73
N PRO A 10 -9.23 -30.49 -2.81
CA PRO A 10 -9.58 -29.40 -1.92
C PRO A 10 -8.31 -29.01 -1.17
N ALA A 11 -7.80 -27.82 -1.43
CA ALA A 11 -6.73 -27.29 -0.63
C ALA A 11 -7.34 -26.86 0.71
N ASP A 12 -7.38 -27.79 1.67
CA ASP A 12 -7.65 -27.43 3.07
C ASP A 12 -6.47 -26.59 3.56
N ARG A 13 -6.56 -25.29 3.28
CA ARG A 13 -5.60 -24.29 3.73
C ARG A 13 -6.27 -23.43 4.77
N PRO A 14 -5.97 -23.66 6.04
CA PRO A 14 -6.51 -22.81 7.10
C PRO A 14 -6.02 -21.37 6.98
N HIS A 15 -4.85 -21.17 6.34
CA HIS A 15 -4.24 -19.85 6.17
C HIS A 15 -3.55 -19.70 4.83
N LEU A 16 -3.62 -18.48 4.28
CA LEU A 16 -2.76 -17.96 3.21
C LEU A 16 -1.86 -16.89 3.80
N PHE A 17 -0.63 -16.83 3.32
CA PHE A 17 0.33 -15.81 3.73
C PHE A 17 0.68 -14.93 2.55
N ALA A 18 0.84 -13.63 2.80
CA ALA A 18 1.26 -12.66 1.81
C ALA A 18 2.37 -11.76 2.36
N ALA A 19 3.26 -11.34 1.48
CA ALA A 19 4.36 -10.45 1.79
C ALA A 19 4.43 -9.33 0.76
N ARG A 20 4.80 -8.13 1.21
CA ARG A 20 5.14 -6.99 0.38
C ARG A 20 6.31 -6.26 1.01
N ASP A 21 7.39 -6.08 0.25
CA ASP A 21 8.57 -5.33 0.70
C ASP A 21 8.80 -4.07 -0.12
N ARG A 22 8.74 -4.18 -1.44
CA ARG A 22 9.02 -3.09 -2.35
C ARG A 22 8.20 -3.21 -3.63
N CYS A 23 7.79 -2.07 -4.17
CA CYS A 23 7.27 -1.99 -5.52
C CYS A 23 7.99 -0.85 -6.25
N GLY A 24 8.98 -1.21 -7.07
CA GLY A 24 9.85 -0.23 -7.70
C GLY A 24 10.66 0.57 -6.68
N ASP A 25 10.43 1.89 -6.67
CA ASP A 25 11.03 2.86 -5.75
C ASP A 25 10.22 3.10 -4.46
N ALA A 26 9.06 2.47 -4.34
CA ALA A 26 8.21 2.54 -3.15
C ALA A 26 8.58 1.42 -2.17
N MET A 27 9.29 1.77 -1.10
CA MET A 27 9.62 0.84 -0.02
C MET A 27 8.41 0.61 0.88
N ASP A 28 8.18 -0.65 1.22
CA ASP A 28 7.25 -1.05 2.25
C ASP A 28 7.78 -2.31 2.96
N ARG A 29 7.11 -2.75 4.01
CA ARG A 29 7.38 -4.03 4.67
C ARG A 29 6.11 -4.48 5.38
N ILE A 30 5.33 -5.30 4.70
CA ILE A 30 4.04 -5.79 5.17
C ILE A 30 4.03 -7.30 5.11
N ARG A 31 3.42 -7.93 6.12
CA ARG A 31 3.10 -9.36 6.13
C ARG A 31 1.63 -9.52 6.47
N ALA A 32 0.98 -10.48 5.85
CA ALA A 32 -0.42 -10.76 6.12
C ALA A 32 -0.69 -12.25 6.24
N LEU A 33 -1.66 -12.57 7.10
CA LEU A 33 -2.27 -13.88 7.22
C LEU A 33 -3.75 -13.73 6.91
N ILE A 34 -4.22 -14.51 5.95
CA ILE A 34 -5.61 -14.53 5.50
C ILE A 34 -6.19 -15.89 5.86
N SER A 35 -7.24 -15.91 6.63
CA SER A 35 -8.11 -17.08 6.86
C SER A 35 -9.42 -16.90 6.11
N PRO A 36 -10.31 -17.90 6.06
CA PRO A 36 -11.63 -17.76 5.45
C PRO A 36 -12.44 -16.58 6.01
N ASP A 37 -12.29 -16.30 7.30
CA ASP A 37 -13.13 -15.34 8.02
C ASP A 37 -12.39 -14.08 8.47
N THR A 38 -11.04 -14.05 8.40
CA THR A 38 -10.26 -12.94 8.96
C THR A 38 -9.03 -12.60 8.14
N LEU A 39 -8.61 -11.33 8.22
CA LEU A 39 -7.35 -10.84 7.68
C LEU A 39 -6.57 -10.17 8.81
N LEU A 40 -5.36 -10.68 9.09
CA LEU A 40 -4.37 -10.03 9.93
C LEU A 40 -3.31 -9.39 9.03
N VAL A 41 -3.03 -8.11 9.25
CA VAL A 41 -1.94 -7.39 8.57
C VAL A 41 -0.94 -6.90 9.61
N ARG A 42 0.34 -7.17 9.39
CA ARG A 42 1.44 -6.63 10.17
C ARG A 42 2.25 -5.64 9.33
N ASN A 43 2.30 -4.41 9.80
CA ASN A 43 3.05 -3.32 9.19
C ASN A 43 4.38 -3.12 9.92
N HIS A 44 5.49 -3.52 9.31
CA HIS A 44 6.81 -3.37 9.91
C HIS A 44 7.40 -1.95 9.73
N LEU A 45 6.84 -1.15 8.82
CA LEU A 45 7.20 0.26 8.60
C LEU A 45 5.98 1.15 8.89
N THR A 46 5.74 1.42 10.16
CA THR A 46 4.57 2.17 10.62
C THR A 46 4.61 3.67 10.27
N SER A 47 5.80 4.21 10.00
CA SER A 47 6.01 5.60 9.58
C SER A 47 5.90 5.81 8.07
N VAL A 48 5.49 4.79 7.32
CA VAL A 48 5.29 4.86 5.87
C VAL A 48 3.80 4.87 5.57
N SER A 49 3.33 5.87 4.82
CA SER A 49 1.94 5.93 4.36
C SER A 49 1.60 4.70 3.51
N ARG A 50 0.33 4.24 3.54
CA ARG A 50 -0.14 3.15 2.66
C ARG A 50 0.01 3.50 1.18
N LEU A 51 -0.17 4.77 0.83
CA LEU A 51 0.13 5.32 -0.49
C LEU A 51 1.44 6.09 -0.45
N ASN A 52 2.54 5.41 -0.13
CA ASN A 52 3.86 6.01 -0.19
C ASN A 52 4.22 6.45 -1.62
N TRP A 53 5.14 7.40 -1.71
CA TRP A 53 5.57 7.97 -2.97
C TRP A 53 6.16 6.90 -3.89
N SER A 54 5.80 6.96 -5.17
CA SER A 54 6.37 6.15 -6.23
C SER A 54 6.30 6.94 -7.52
N SER A 55 7.43 7.09 -8.21
CA SER A 55 7.50 7.81 -9.50
C SER A 55 6.44 7.31 -10.48
N TYR A 56 6.27 5.99 -10.57
CA TYR A 56 5.30 5.37 -11.45
C TYR A 56 3.85 5.83 -11.14
N LYS A 57 3.46 5.84 -9.87
CA LYS A 57 2.11 6.29 -9.48
C LYS A 57 1.92 7.80 -9.70
N GLU A 58 2.97 8.58 -9.44
CA GLU A 58 2.92 10.03 -9.58
C GLU A 58 2.88 10.48 -11.05
N ASP A 59 3.50 9.70 -11.95
CA ASP A 59 3.65 10.05 -13.36
C ASP A 59 2.60 9.41 -14.27
N SER A 60 2.06 8.26 -13.90
CA SER A 60 1.26 7.43 -14.79
C SER A 60 -0.25 7.52 -14.55
N TYR A 61 -0.68 8.09 -13.41
CA TYR A 61 -2.09 8.12 -13.04
C TYR A 61 -2.49 9.43 -12.35
N PRO A 62 -3.73 9.91 -12.57
CA PRO A 62 -4.28 11.08 -11.86
C PRO A 62 -4.64 10.77 -10.40
N GLY A 63 -4.70 9.49 -9.99
CA GLY A 63 -5.20 9.08 -8.67
C GLY A 63 -4.44 9.69 -7.50
N MET A 64 -3.11 9.78 -7.57
CA MET A 64 -2.32 10.35 -6.48
C MET A 64 -2.58 11.85 -6.26
N PRO A 65 -2.44 12.72 -7.27
CA PRO A 65 -2.79 14.13 -7.11
C PRO A 65 -4.28 14.33 -6.78
N LEU A 66 -5.19 13.52 -7.35
CA LEU A 66 -6.61 13.59 -7.05
C LEU A 66 -6.89 13.38 -5.56
N LEU A 67 -6.38 12.30 -4.96
CA LEU A 67 -6.60 12.00 -3.55
C LEU A 67 -6.08 13.13 -2.64
N ARG A 68 -4.91 13.70 -2.96
CA ARG A 68 -4.35 14.80 -2.17
C ARG A 68 -5.12 16.12 -2.34
N VAL A 69 -5.62 16.41 -3.55
CA VAL A 69 -6.50 17.57 -3.79
C VAL A 69 -7.82 17.40 -3.02
N LEU A 70 -8.45 16.22 -3.07
CA LEU A 70 -9.67 15.94 -2.33
C LEU A 70 -9.46 16.05 -0.81
N GLN A 71 -8.32 15.58 -0.31
CA GLN A 71 -7.97 15.73 1.11
C GLN A 71 -7.78 17.19 1.49
N ALA A 72 -7.02 17.95 0.72
CA ALA A 72 -6.76 19.38 0.97
C ALA A 72 -8.03 20.24 0.92
N THR A 73 -9.03 19.81 0.15
CA THR A 73 -10.32 20.49 0.02
C THR A 73 -11.42 19.94 0.93
N GLY A 74 -11.09 18.99 1.81
CA GLY A 74 -12.05 18.38 2.74
C GLY A 74 -13.12 17.49 2.09
N LYS A 75 -12.92 17.08 0.84
CA LYS A 75 -13.86 16.24 0.08
C LYS A 75 -13.52 14.74 0.11
N LEU A 76 -12.36 14.37 0.65
CA LEU A 76 -11.96 12.97 0.70
C LEU A 76 -12.74 12.24 1.78
N ALA A 77 -13.41 11.15 1.41
CA ALA A 77 -14.14 10.32 2.36
C ALA A 77 -13.18 9.68 3.41
N PRO A 78 -13.67 9.37 4.62
CA PRO A 78 -12.82 8.86 5.72
C PRO A 78 -12.02 7.59 5.37
N PHE A 79 -12.60 6.66 4.62
CA PHE A 79 -11.93 5.42 4.27
C PHE A 79 -10.69 5.65 3.38
N PRO A 80 -10.76 6.31 2.21
CA PRO A 80 -9.58 6.59 1.42
C PRO A 80 -8.61 7.59 2.10
N ALA A 81 -9.06 8.45 3.01
CA ALA A 81 -8.19 9.35 3.77
C ALA A 81 -7.15 8.56 4.61
N ARG A 82 -7.49 7.35 5.07
CA ARG A 82 -6.57 6.46 5.79
C ARG A 82 -5.33 6.09 4.94
N TRP A 83 -5.47 6.06 3.62
CA TRP A 83 -4.36 5.71 2.73
C TRP A 83 -3.29 6.80 2.66
N LEU A 84 -3.68 8.05 2.92
CA LEU A 84 -2.77 9.20 2.95
C LEU A 84 -2.23 9.49 4.36
N ALA A 85 -2.71 8.80 5.39
CA ALA A 85 -2.22 8.98 6.74
C ALA A 85 -0.69 8.74 6.81
N PRO A 86 0.08 9.62 7.46
CA PRO A 86 1.54 9.49 7.54
C PRO A 86 1.97 8.32 8.40
N LEU A 87 1.12 7.90 9.32
CA LEU A 87 1.33 6.76 10.22
C LEU A 87 0.25 5.71 9.98
N ARG A 88 0.59 4.47 10.25
CA ARG A 88 -0.34 3.34 10.27
C ARG A 88 -0.08 2.44 11.47
N PRO A 89 -1.08 1.69 11.98
CA PRO A 89 -0.88 0.79 13.09
C PRO A 89 0.10 -0.33 12.74
N ASP A 90 0.80 -0.87 13.75
CA ASP A 90 1.65 -2.07 13.60
C ASP A 90 0.81 -3.28 13.17
N ILE A 91 -0.35 -3.45 13.79
CA ILE A 91 -1.29 -4.53 13.50
C ILE A 91 -2.63 -3.94 13.06
N GLU A 92 -3.17 -4.50 11.97
CA GLU A 92 -4.55 -4.31 11.54
C GLU A 92 -5.24 -5.67 11.53
N PHE A 93 -6.50 -5.71 11.95
CA PHE A 93 -7.28 -6.94 11.96
C PHE A 93 -8.68 -6.69 11.42
N TYR A 94 -9.11 -7.55 10.51
CA TYR A 94 -10.39 -7.41 9.83
C TYR A 94 -11.19 -8.70 9.95
N ASP A 95 -12.48 -8.57 10.33
CA ASP A 95 -13.46 -9.65 10.27
C ASP A 95 -14.08 -9.69 8.87
N LEU A 96 -13.56 -10.55 8.00
CA LEU A 96 -14.02 -10.65 6.60
C LEU A 96 -15.42 -11.27 6.48
N LYS A 97 -15.94 -11.87 7.55
CA LYS A 97 -17.30 -12.41 7.58
C LYS A 97 -18.34 -11.30 7.76
N ALA A 98 -18.06 -10.37 8.67
CA ALA A 98 -18.91 -9.20 8.92
C ALA A 98 -18.61 -8.06 7.93
N ASP A 99 -17.37 -7.93 7.49
CA ASP A 99 -16.87 -6.89 6.59
C ASP A 99 -16.02 -7.50 5.46
N PRO A 100 -16.65 -8.07 4.43
CA PRO A 100 -15.92 -8.73 3.32
C PRO A 100 -14.97 -7.83 2.54
N LEU A 101 -15.12 -6.51 2.66
CA LEU A 101 -14.23 -5.53 2.00
C LEU A 101 -13.04 -5.11 2.86
N GLY A 102 -12.99 -5.52 4.13
CA GLY A 102 -11.91 -5.16 5.04
C GLY A 102 -11.76 -3.65 5.25
N VAL A 103 -12.89 -2.95 5.41
CA VAL A 103 -12.93 -1.50 5.59
C VAL A 103 -12.69 -1.10 7.04
N HIS A 104 -13.18 -1.91 7.99
CA HIS A 104 -13.17 -1.60 9.41
C HIS A 104 -12.10 -2.42 10.13
N ASP A 105 -11.05 -1.71 10.58
CA ASP A 105 -10.02 -2.30 11.42
C ASP A 105 -10.56 -2.48 12.85
N VAL A 106 -10.66 -3.73 13.28
CA VAL A 106 -11.18 -4.14 14.58
C VAL A 106 -10.06 -4.69 15.50
N ALA A 107 -8.80 -4.34 15.22
CA ALA A 107 -7.67 -4.81 16.03
C ALA A 107 -7.72 -4.33 17.49
N ALA A 108 -8.33 -3.18 17.75
CA ALA A 108 -8.46 -2.62 19.09
C ALA A 108 -9.59 -3.27 19.93
N ASP A 109 -10.45 -4.08 19.33
CA ASP A 109 -11.51 -4.78 20.06
C ASP A 109 -10.91 -5.94 20.88
N PRO A 110 -11.06 -5.93 22.22
CA PRO A 110 -10.52 -6.97 23.09
C PRO A 110 -11.01 -8.39 22.77
N THR A 111 -12.20 -8.53 22.18
CA THR A 111 -12.76 -9.82 21.79
C THR A 111 -11.89 -10.52 20.72
N ASN A 112 -11.17 -9.76 19.92
CA ASN A 112 -10.27 -10.27 18.88
C ASN A 112 -8.87 -10.61 19.38
N ALA A 113 -8.51 -10.22 20.60
CA ALA A 113 -7.14 -10.32 21.11
C ALA A 113 -6.56 -11.74 21.07
N ALA A 114 -7.37 -12.76 21.37
CA ALA A 114 -6.93 -14.16 21.32
C ALA A 114 -6.64 -14.62 19.88
N THR A 115 -7.51 -14.27 18.94
CA THR A 115 -7.35 -14.58 17.51
C THR A 115 -6.14 -13.87 16.92
N ILE A 116 -5.98 -12.58 17.23
CA ILE A 116 -4.83 -11.78 16.79
C ILE A 116 -3.51 -12.42 17.29
N ARG A 117 -3.43 -12.78 18.54
CA ARG A 117 -2.23 -13.45 19.09
C ARG A 117 -1.94 -14.78 18.36
N LYS A 118 -2.95 -15.64 18.19
CA LYS A 118 -2.80 -16.91 17.48
C LYS A 118 -2.30 -16.71 16.04
N GLN A 119 -2.91 -15.79 15.31
CA GLN A 119 -2.54 -15.51 13.92
C GLN A 119 -1.18 -14.83 13.81
N SER A 120 -0.84 -13.93 14.73
CA SER A 120 0.50 -13.30 14.79
C SER A 120 1.59 -14.35 15.02
N THR A 121 1.36 -15.33 15.92
CA THR A 121 2.28 -16.44 16.13
C THR A 121 2.45 -17.29 14.86
N ALA A 122 1.36 -17.61 14.16
CA ALA A 122 1.41 -18.36 12.91
C ALA A 122 2.13 -17.59 11.80
N LEU A 123 1.92 -16.26 11.72
CA LEU A 123 2.60 -15.39 10.76
C LEU A 123 4.11 -15.32 11.04
N THR A 124 4.51 -15.22 12.31
CA THR A 124 5.92 -15.25 12.72
C THR A 124 6.57 -16.59 12.37
N ALA A 125 5.93 -17.70 12.71
CA ALA A 125 6.44 -19.05 12.39
C ALA A 125 6.59 -19.27 10.87
N TRP A 126 5.64 -18.74 10.08
CA TRP A 126 5.77 -18.77 8.62
C TRP A 126 6.98 -17.97 8.12
N SER A 127 7.19 -16.76 8.65
CA SER A 127 8.33 -15.91 8.29
C SER A 127 9.67 -16.59 8.61
N GLU A 128 9.75 -17.28 9.74
CA GLU A 128 10.94 -18.04 10.15
C GLU A 128 11.17 -19.24 9.23
N THR A 129 10.13 -20.06 9.02
CA THR A 129 10.21 -21.28 8.20
C THR A 129 10.51 -20.97 6.72
N SER A 130 9.95 -19.87 6.19
CA SER A 130 10.20 -19.42 4.82
C SER A 130 11.54 -18.69 4.67
N GLN A 131 12.26 -18.46 5.78
CA GLN A 131 13.49 -17.66 5.80
C GLN A 131 13.30 -16.30 5.17
N ASP A 132 12.22 -15.61 5.54
CA ASP A 132 11.76 -14.35 4.97
C ASP A 132 12.87 -13.28 4.92
N GLN A 133 13.48 -13.12 3.75
CA GLN A 133 14.60 -12.19 3.55
C GLN A 133 14.17 -10.73 3.71
N GLY A 134 12.92 -10.41 3.38
CA GLY A 134 12.40 -9.05 3.49
C GLY A 134 12.37 -8.51 4.92
N LEU A 135 12.25 -9.39 5.93
CA LEU A 135 12.31 -9.00 7.33
C LEU A 135 13.72 -8.85 7.88
N ARG A 136 14.68 -9.52 7.26
CA ARG A 136 16.08 -9.50 7.75
C ARG A 136 16.80 -8.20 7.41
N GLY A 137 16.29 -7.45 6.44
CA GLY A 137 17.01 -6.32 5.83
C GLY A 137 18.23 -6.81 5.06
N ASP A 138 18.48 -6.25 3.90
CA ASP A 138 19.72 -6.50 3.18
C ASP A 138 20.55 -5.22 3.22
N PRO A 139 21.61 -5.16 4.04
CA PRO A 139 22.48 -3.98 4.12
C PRO A 139 23.11 -3.61 2.77
N ALA A 140 23.24 -4.60 1.87
CA ALA A 140 23.81 -4.37 0.53
C ALA A 140 22.80 -3.70 -0.42
N THR A 141 21.50 -3.82 -0.16
CA THR A 141 20.45 -3.23 -1.01
C THR A 141 19.98 -1.84 -0.55
N GLU A 142 20.25 -1.44 0.69
CA GLU A 142 19.79 -0.14 1.21
C GLU A 142 20.47 1.06 0.50
N PRO A 143 21.79 1.08 0.26
CA PRO A 143 22.43 2.12 -0.55
C PRO A 143 21.91 2.15 -2.00
N SER A 144 21.72 0.97 -2.58
CA SER A 144 21.14 0.79 -3.91
C SER A 144 19.70 1.33 -3.99
N LEU A 145 18.92 1.21 -2.92
CA LEU A 145 17.57 1.76 -2.85
C LEU A 145 17.57 3.29 -2.85
N ALA A 146 18.49 3.93 -2.11
CA ALA A 146 18.60 5.39 -2.10
C ALA A 146 18.96 5.92 -3.48
N GLU A 147 19.89 5.27 -4.19
CA GLU A 147 20.25 5.60 -5.56
C GLU A 147 19.08 5.44 -6.53
N ILE A 148 18.32 4.33 -6.41
CA ILE A 148 17.10 4.10 -7.20
C ILE A 148 16.08 5.22 -6.95
N GLN A 149 15.84 5.56 -5.70
CA GLN A 149 14.91 6.62 -5.33
C GLN A 149 15.35 7.98 -5.87
N GLN A 150 16.63 8.30 -5.79
CA GLN A 150 17.19 9.53 -6.34
C GLN A 150 17.03 9.58 -7.85
N ALA A 151 17.39 8.53 -8.57
CA ALA A 151 17.22 8.44 -10.02
C ALA A 151 15.76 8.59 -10.42
N LYS A 152 14.83 7.93 -9.70
CA LYS A 152 13.38 8.02 -9.94
C LYS A 152 12.81 9.41 -9.67
N ARG A 153 13.32 10.13 -8.67
CA ARG A 153 12.95 11.53 -8.46
C ARG A 153 13.45 12.44 -9.59
N GLN A 154 14.61 12.18 -10.15
CA GLN A 154 15.10 12.91 -11.33
C GLN A 154 14.24 12.62 -12.56
N ASP A 155 13.83 11.35 -12.78
CA ASP A 155 12.92 10.98 -13.86
C ASP A 155 11.57 11.70 -13.73
N TYR A 156 11.01 11.71 -12.52
CA TYR A 156 9.80 12.45 -12.20
C TYR A 156 9.93 13.94 -12.57
N ARG A 157 11.01 14.60 -12.12
CA ARG A 157 11.27 16.00 -12.42
C ARG A 157 11.38 16.27 -13.93
N ARG A 158 12.12 15.41 -14.67
CA ARG A 158 12.20 15.51 -16.13
C ARG A 158 10.85 15.36 -16.81
N THR A 159 10.05 14.42 -16.36
CA THR A 159 8.70 14.19 -16.89
C THR A 159 7.81 15.40 -16.73
N TRP A 160 7.75 15.98 -15.54
CA TRP A 160 6.89 17.13 -15.27
C TRP A 160 7.43 18.44 -15.87
N THR A 161 8.76 18.61 -15.96
CA THR A 161 9.33 19.71 -16.73
C THR A 161 8.89 19.64 -18.18
N ARG A 162 8.88 18.47 -18.80
CA ARG A 162 8.41 18.30 -20.18
C ARG A 162 6.91 18.55 -20.34
N ARG A 163 6.10 18.15 -19.35
CA ARG A 163 4.63 18.27 -19.39
C ARG A 163 4.12 19.66 -19.06
N LEU A 164 4.71 20.31 -18.06
CA LEU A 164 4.23 21.56 -17.47
C LEU A 164 5.27 22.68 -17.41
N GLY A 165 6.49 22.45 -17.88
CA GLY A 165 7.60 23.42 -17.72
C GLY A 165 8.11 23.54 -16.29
N LYS A 166 7.65 22.69 -15.35
CA LYS A 166 8.00 22.74 -13.93
C LYS A 166 8.47 21.36 -13.45
N PRO A 167 9.64 21.27 -12.75
CA PRO A 167 10.13 19.98 -12.24
C PRO A 167 9.30 19.42 -11.07
N GLU A 168 8.64 20.30 -10.32
CA GLU A 168 7.85 19.95 -9.14
C GLU A 168 6.51 20.72 -9.14
N PRO A 169 5.56 20.33 -9.99
CA PRO A 169 4.24 20.96 -9.99
C PRO A 169 3.43 20.54 -8.76
N THR A 170 2.52 21.38 -8.34
CA THR A 170 1.55 21.09 -7.28
C THR A 170 0.61 19.95 -7.70
N ASP A 171 -0.07 19.34 -6.74
CA ASP A 171 -1.09 18.32 -7.02
C ASP A 171 -2.22 18.86 -7.89
N ALA A 172 -2.64 20.10 -7.66
CA ALA A 172 -3.68 20.77 -8.46
C ALA A 172 -3.24 20.98 -9.92
N GLU A 173 -1.99 21.40 -10.15
CA GLU A 173 -1.44 21.57 -11.49
C GLU A 173 -1.32 20.24 -12.23
N ARG A 174 -0.90 19.19 -11.54
CA ARG A 174 -0.84 17.83 -12.11
C ARG A 174 -2.22 17.31 -12.46
N LEU A 175 -3.20 17.51 -11.56
CA LEU A 175 -4.57 17.08 -11.81
C LEU A 175 -5.17 17.81 -13.02
N ALA A 176 -4.99 19.13 -13.12
CA ALA A 176 -5.44 19.92 -14.27
C ALA A 176 -4.81 19.45 -15.59
N TRP A 177 -3.51 19.07 -15.56
CA TRP A 177 -2.85 18.49 -16.73
C TRP A 177 -3.49 17.15 -17.14
N TRP A 178 -3.85 16.28 -16.17
CA TRP A 178 -4.54 15.03 -16.46
C TRP A 178 -5.93 15.26 -17.03
N GLU A 179 -6.70 16.20 -16.48
CA GLU A 179 -8.02 16.56 -16.99
C GLU A 179 -7.93 17.02 -18.46
N GLN A 180 -6.99 17.88 -18.77
CA GLN A 180 -6.74 18.33 -20.15
C GLN A 180 -6.34 17.17 -21.05
N SER A 181 -5.46 16.27 -20.56
CA SER A 181 -4.99 15.11 -21.32
C SER A 181 -6.11 14.12 -21.66
N TYR A 182 -7.15 14.08 -20.84
CA TYR A 182 -8.34 13.25 -21.07
C TYR A 182 -9.47 14.01 -21.79
N GLY A 183 -9.25 15.27 -22.17
CA GLY A 183 -10.28 16.11 -22.78
C GLY A 183 -11.42 16.49 -21.82
N LEU A 184 -11.16 16.48 -20.51
CA LEU A 184 -12.12 16.85 -19.48
C LEU A 184 -12.06 18.36 -19.18
N ALA A 185 -13.19 18.94 -18.79
CA ALA A 185 -13.19 20.29 -18.24
C ALA A 185 -12.44 20.34 -16.90
N GLN A 186 -11.76 21.47 -16.65
CA GLN A 186 -11.00 21.65 -15.41
C GLN A 186 -11.89 21.48 -14.17
N GLY A 187 -11.40 20.78 -13.18
CA GLY A 187 -12.11 20.46 -11.94
C GLY A 187 -13.11 19.31 -12.04
N THR A 188 -13.14 18.58 -13.16
CA THR A 188 -14.05 17.44 -13.35
C THR A 188 -13.71 16.26 -12.44
N LEU A 189 -12.43 15.94 -12.28
CA LEU A 189 -11.98 14.80 -11.47
C LEU A 189 -12.10 15.03 -9.97
N ALA A 190 -12.16 16.28 -9.52
CA ALA A 190 -12.23 16.65 -8.10
C ALA A 190 -13.65 17.04 -7.63
N LYS A 191 -14.67 16.83 -8.45
CA LYS A 191 -16.09 17.00 -8.08
C LYS A 191 -16.59 15.77 -7.35
#